data_eafb0f7042926c601bb94616f6503842
#
_entry.id   eafb0f7042926c601bb94616f6503842
#
_cell.length_a   1.000
_cell.length_b   1.000
_cell.length_c   1.000
_cell.angle_alpha   90.00
_cell.angle_beta   90.00
_cell.angle_gamma   90.00
#
_symmetry.space_group_name_H-M   'P 1'
#
loop_
_entity.id
_entity.type
_entity.pdbx_description
1 polymer ?
#
loop_
_entity_poly.entity_id
_entity_poly.type
_entity_poly.pdbx_seq_one_letter_code
_entity_poly.pdbx_strand_id
1 'polypeptide(L)'
;QNLWNILEKNKQIFLSKYSGWYSVSDEAFYNEDEVEEKDGLKVAKSSGSAVEWVEEESFFFKLSEWEKPLLEFYEKNKNFILPESRRNEVISFVKSGLKDLSVSRKTFSWGVKVPSDENHVVYVWLDALTNYLSSLKYPDENNELYKNFWPADLHIIGKDILRFHAIYWPAF
;
A
#
# COMPACT_ATOMS: atom_id res chain seq x y z
N GLN A 1 -5.06 0.01 -14.15
CA GLN A 1 -6.42 -0.56 -14.08
C GLN A 1 -6.43 -2.10 -14.21
N ASN A 2 -5.59 -2.70 -15.06
CA ASN A 2 -5.59 -4.16 -15.24
C ASN A 2 -5.29 -4.92 -13.92
N LEU A 3 -4.26 -4.52 -13.18
CA LEU A 3 -3.94 -5.11 -11.88
C LEU A 3 -5.14 -4.98 -10.90
N TRP A 4 -5.78 -3.81 -10.86
CA TRP A 4 -6.99 -3.62 -10.06
C TRP A 4 -8.07 -4.66 -10.37
N ASN A 5 -8.39 -4.84 -11.65
CA ASN A 5 -9.39 -5.81 -12.08
C ASN A 5 -9.04 -7.25 -11.67
N ILE A 6 -7.76 -7.59 -11.68
CA ILE A 6 -7.28 -8.91 -11.22
C ILE A 6 -7.50 -9.05 -9.72
N LEU A 7 -7.10 -8.05 -8.93
CA LEU A 7 -7.26 -8.07 -7.48
C LEU A 7 -8.75 -8.12 -7.06
N GLU A 8 -9.60 -7.35 -7.74
CA GLU A 8 -11.05 -7.33 -7.50
C GLU A 8 -11.70 -8.66 -7.87
N LYS A 9 -11.36 -9.24 -9.03
CA LYS A 9 -11.81 -10.57 -9.47
C LYS A 9 -11.41 -11.66 -8.48
N ASN A 10 -10.24 -11.54 -7.89
CA ASN A 10 -9.71 -12.47 -6.88
C ASN A 10 -10.27 -12.18 -5.48
N LYS A 11 -11.20 -11.21 -5.34
CA LYS A 11 -11.81 -10.81 -4.06
C LYS A 11 -10.79 -10.32 -3.03
N GLN A 12 -9.65 -9.80 -3.50
CA GLN A 12 -8.62 -9.19 -2.67
C GLN A 12 -8.91 -7.72 -2.37
N ILE A 13 -9.83 -7.09 -3.12
CA ILE A 13 -10.31 -5.72 -2.90
C ILE A 13 -11.79 -5.75 -2.54
N PHE A 14 -12.18 -4.95 -1.56
CA PHE A 14 -13.56 -4.76 -1.12
C PHE A 14 -13.83 -3.31 -0.72
N LEU A 15 -15.07 -2.86 -0.91
CA LEU A 15 -15.51 -1.53 -0.49
C LEU A 15 -15.87 -1.55 1.00
N SER A 16 -15.39 -0.58 1.75
CA SER A 16 -15.73 -0.39 3.17
C SER A 16 -15.68 1.08 3.54
N LYS A 17 -16.22 1.41 4.70
CA LYS A 17 -16.08 2.74 5.29
C LYS A 17 -14.90 2.74 6.24
N TYR A 18 -14.07 3.74 6.11
CA TYR A 18 -13.00 4.02 7.04
C TYR A 18 -13.35 5.28 7.83
N SER A 19 -13.23 5.21 9.13
CA SER A 19 -13.31 6.38 10.00
C SER A 19 -12.03 6.49 10.82
N GLY A 20 -11.50 7.69 10.90
CA GLY A 20 -10.25 7.93 11.63
C GLY A 20 -9.86 9.40 11.65
N TRP A 21 -8.85 9.72 12.44
CA TRP A 21 -8.25 11.04 12.45
C TRP A 21 -7.39 11.24 11.21
N TYR A 22 -7.74 12.19 10.38
CA TYR A 22 -7.03 12.49 9.13
C TYR A 22 -6.33 13.85 9.20
N SER A 23 -5.08 13.89 8.83
CA SER A 23 -4.34 15.14 8.60
C SER A 23 -4.28 15.45 7.12
N VAL A 24 -4.82 16.59 6.72
CA VAL A 24 -4.73 17.08 5.33
C VAL A 24 -3.29 17.43 4.95
N SER A 25 -2.51 17.97 5.89
CA SER A 25 -1.11 18.36 5.63
C SER A 25 -0.17 17.18 5.50
N ASP A 26 -0.44 16.08 6.23
CA ASP A 26 0.39 14.88 6.20
C ASP A 26 -0.13 13.87 5.17
N GLU A 27 -1.33 14.11 4.61
CA GLU A 27 -2.08 13.19 3.75
C GLU A 27 -2.19 11.77 4.35
N ALA A 28 -2.36 11.69 5.68
CA ALA A 28 -2.28 10.46 6.43
C ALA A 28 -3.41 10.32 7.46
N PHE A 29 -3.82 9.08 7.68
CA PHE A 29 -4.70 8.71 8.78
C PHE A 29 -3.91 8.28 10.02
N TYR A 30 -4.45 8.62 11.17
CA TYR A 30 -3.90 8.32 12.48
C TYR A 30 -4.91 7.55 13.33
N ASN A 31 -4.43 6.60 14.12
CA ASN A 31 -5.25 5.94 15.13
C ASN A 31 -5.42 6.85 16.36
N GLU A 32 -6.37 6.55 17.23
CA GLU A 32 -6.63 7.34 18.44
C GLU A 32 -5.40 7.47 19.35
N ASP A 33 -4.57 6.43 19.43
CA ASP A 33 -3.32 6.40 20.21
C ASP A 33 -2.19 7.24 19.60
N GLU A 34 -2.29 7.59 18.32
CA GLU A 34 -1.33 8.44 17.60
C GLU A 34 -1.73 9.93 17.61
N VAL A 35 -2.86 10.27 18.22
CA VAL A 35 -3.39 11.62 18.31
C VAL A 35 -3.33 12.10 19.75
N GLU A 36 -3.11 13.40 19.93
CA GLU A 36 -3.17 14.09 21.22
C GLU A 36 -3.93 15.40 21.09
N GLU A 37 -4.34 15.97 22.23
CA GLU A 37 -4.96 17.29 22.28
C GLU A 37 -3.92 18.34 22.68
N LYS A 38 -3.77 19.38 21.85
CA LYS A 38 -2.87 20.50 22.09
C LYS A 38 -3.58 21.79 21.75
N ASP A 39 -3.61 22.72 22.71
CA ASP A 39 -4.27 24.03 22.56
C ASP A 39 -5.75 23.93 22.12
N GLY A 40 -6.47 22.88 22.56
CA GLY A 40 -7.87 22.63 22.21
C GLY A 40 -8.10 22.05 20.82
N LEU A 41 -7.03 21.64 20.13
CA LEU A 41 -7.07 20.98 18.82
C LEU A 41 -6.51 19.57 18.92
N LYS A 42 -7.09 18.64 18.14
CA LYS A 42 -6.51 17.32 17.94
C LYS A 42 -5.36 17.42 16.93
N VAL A 43 -4.20 16.87 17.30
CA VAL A 43 -2.99 16.88 16.46
C VAL A 43 -2.34 15.51 16.44
N ALA A 44 -1.67 15.17 15.34
CA ALA A 44 -0.86 13.97 15.23
C ALA A 44 0.39 14.09 16.09
N LYS A 45 0.65 13.12 16.97
CA LYS A 45 1.84 13.11 17.86
C LYS A 45 3.15 13.14 17.10
N SER A 46 3.21 12.55 15.90
CA SER A 46 4.42 12.43 15.10
C SER A 46 4.83 13.71 14.39
N SER A 47 3.86 14.47 13.87
CA SER A 47 4.10 15.66 13.04
C SER A 47 3.66 16.96 13.71
N GLY A 48 2.76 16.90 14.69
CA GLY A 48 2.09 18.06 15.26
C GLY A 48 1.02 18.67 14.36
N SER A 49 0.71 18.03 13.23
CA SER A 49 -0.29 18.50 12.28
C SER A 49 -1.69 18.35 12.84
N ALA A 50 -2.57 19.32 12.55
CA ALA A 50 -3.97 19.23 12.92
C ALA A 50 -4.63 18.03 12.22
N VAL A 51 -5.48 17.33 13.00
CA VAL A 51 -6.26 16.20 12.49
C VAL A 51 -7.74 16.43 12.74
N GLU A 52 -8.57 15.97 11.82
CA GLU A 52 -10.02 15.97 11.92
C GLU A 52 -10.58 14.57 11.79
N TRP A 53 -11.72 14.30 12.44
CA TRP A 53 -12.37 13.01 12.30
C TRP A 53 -13.08 12.95 10.97
N VAL A 54 -12.66 12.02 10.13
CA VAL A 54 -13.21 11.82 8.79
C VAL A 54 -13.80 10.41 8.71
N GLU A 55 -14.97 10.29 8.11
CA GLU A 55 -15.54 9.02 7.68
C GLU A 55 -15.56 9.04 6.15
N GLU A 56 -14.75 8.19 5.54
CA GLU A 56 -14.64 8.09 4.09
C GLU A 56 -14.87 6.65 3.64
N GLU A 57 -15.65 6.50 2.59
CA GLU A 57 -15.77 5.23 1.88
C GLU A 57 -14.53 5.01 1.03
N SER A 58 -13.93 3.84 1.15
CA SER A 58 -12.72 3.49 0.43
C SER A 58 -12.71 2.01 0.05
N PHE A 59 -12.03 1.69 -1.04
CA PHE A 59 -11.68 0.32 -1.33
C PHE A 59 -10.47 -0.09 -0.51
N PHE A 60 -10.54 -1.31 0.06
CA PHE A 60 -9.49 -1.90 0.87
C PHE A 60 -8.94 -3.14 0.20
N PHE A 61 -7.61 -3.26 0.20
CA PHE A 61 -6.91 -4.49 -0.12
C PHE A 61 -6.74 -5.32 1.16
N LYS A 62 -7.07 -6.61 1.10
CA LYS A 62 -7.01 -7.53 2.25
C LYS A 62 -5.59 -7.91 2.65
N LEU A 63 -4.79 -6.91 2.99
CA LEU A 63 -3.39 -7.12 3.36
C LEU A 63 -3.24 -7.99 4.61
N SER A 64 -4.22 -7.98 5.52
CA SER A 64 -4.23 -8.83 6.73
C SER A 64 -4.18 -10.33 6.40
N GLU A 65 -4.75 -10.76 5.27
CA GLU A 65 -4.70 -12.15 4.82
C GLU A 65 -3.30 -12.59 4.34
N TRP A 66 -2.39 -11.62 4.09
CA TRP A 66 -1.04 -11.86 3.56
C TRP A 66 0.04 -12.00 4.62
N GLU A 67 -0.27 -11.85 5.91
CA GLU A 67 0.72 -11.98 6.98
C GLU A 67 1.44 -13.33 6.92
N LYS A 68 0.69 -14.43 6.99
CA LYS A 68 1.27 -15.78 6.94
C LYS A 68 1.95 -16.10 5.62
N PRO A 69 1.36 -15.83 4.44
CA PRO A 69 2.04 -16.04 3.15
C PRO A 69 3.36 -15.29 3.03
N LEU A 70 3.43 -14.04 3.48
CA LEU A 70 4.67 -13.24 3.43
C LEU A 70 5.74 -13.80 4.36
N LEU A 71 5.40 -14.20 5.58
CA LEU A 71 6.36 -14.79 6.51
C LEU A 71 6.93 -16.10 5.98
N GLU A 72 6.08 -16.97 5.39
CA GLU A 72 6.53 -18.20 4.75
C GLU A 72 7.41 -17.91 3.52
N PHE A 73 7.08 -16.88 2.76
CA PHE A 73 7.89 -16.46 1.60
C PHE A 73 9.28 -15.97 2.03
N TYR A 74 9.39 -15.13 3.06
CA TYR A 74 10.68 -14.65 3.57
C TYR A 74 11.52 -15.76 4.19
N GLU A 75 10.90 -16.77 4.79
CA GLU A 75 11.63 -17.92 5.34
C GLU A 75 12.26 -18.75 4.23
N LYS A 76 11.54 -18.97 3.13
CA LYS A 76 12.03 -19.70 1.96
C LYS A 76 13.04 -18.90 1.14
N ASN A 77 12.94 -17.58 1.14
CA ASN A 77 13.72 -16.67 0.31
C ASN A 77 14.54 -15.69 1.16
N LYS A 78 15.54 -16.21 1.87
CA LYS A 78 16.33 -15.44 2.86
C LYS A 78 17.05 -14.21 2.27
N ASN A 79 17.35 -14.24 0.98
CA ASN A 79 18.04 -13.16 0.27
C ASN A 79 17.08 -12.18 -0.42
N PHE A 80 15.76 -12.33 -0.26
CA PHE A 80 14.76 -11.42 -0.86
C PHE A 80 14.90 -9.99 -0.33
N ILE A 81 15.27 -9.82 0.93
CA ILE A 81 15.48 -8.51 1.56
C ILE A 81 16.91 -8.46 2.12
N LEU A 82 17.67 -7.48 1.66
CA LEU A 82 19.05 -7.24 2.12
C LEU A 82 19.23 -5.76 2.53
N PRO A 83 20.09 -5.46 3.49
CA PRO A 83 20.82 -6.38 4.37
C PRO A 83 19.90 -7.07 5.41
N GLU A 84 20.42 -8.03 6.15
CA GLU A 84 19.68 -8.82 7.13
C GLU A 84 18.95 -7.96 8.18
N SER A 85 19.54 -6.84 8.59
CA SER A 85 18.89 -5.89 9.50
C SER A 85 17.55 -5.37 8.98
N ARG A 86 17.47 -5.12 7.66
CA ARG A 86 16.21 -4.68 7.01
C ARG A 86 15.22 -5.82 6.87
N ARG A 87 15.71 -7.03 6.60
CA ARG A 87 14.87 -8.23 6.61
C ARG A 87 14.21 -8.43 7.99
N ASN A 88 14.99 -8.31 9.05
CA ASN A 88 14.49 -8.47 10.41
C ASN A 88 13.47 -7.40 10.79
N GLU A 89 13.67 -6.14 10.35
CA GLU A 89 12.72 -5.04 10.51
C GLU A 89 11.38 -5.36 9.83
N VAL A 90 11.40 -5.82 8.58
CA VAL A 90 10.18 -6.18 7.83
C VAL A 90 9.46 -7.36 8.48
N ILE A 91 10.18 -8.42 8.85
CA ILE A 91 9.60 -9.58 9.52
C ILE A 91 8.95 -9.19 10.86
N SER A 92 9.63 -8.35 11.65
CA SER A 92 9.09 -7.85 12.91
C SER A 92 7.80 -7.06 12.70
N PHE A 93 7.78 -6.19 11.68
CA PHE A 93 6.59 -5.43 11.33
C PHE A 93 5.43 -6.35 10.89
N VAL A 94 5.68 -7.32 10.02
CA VAL A 94 4.63 -8.26 9.59
C VAL A 94 4.09 -9.06 10.77
N LYS A 95 4.97 -9.54 11.66
CA LYS A 95 4.59 -10.29 12.88
C LYS A 95 3.81 -9.45 13.90
N SER A 96 3.89 -8.13 13.86
CA SER A 96 3.07 -7.27 14.74
C SER A 96 1.61 -7.18 14.32
N GLY A 97 1.26 -7.81 13.21
CA GLY A 97 -0.08 -7.85 12.63
C GLY A 97 -0.26 -6.86 11.48
N LEU A 98 -0.72 -7.37 10.34
CA LEU A 98 -1.06 -6.54 9.19
C LEU A 98 -2.53 -6.11 9.26
N LYS A 99 -2.79 -4.86 8.90
CA LYS A 99 -4.16 -4.33 8.72
C LYS A 99 -4.45 -4.20 7.23
N ASP A 100 -5.72 -4.29 6.87
CA ASP A 100 -6.17 -4.06 5.50
C ASP A 100 -5.81 -2.65 5.04
N LEU A 101 -5.35 -2.56 3.80
CA LEU A 101 -4.80 -1.33 3.24
C LEU A 101 -5.85 -0.60 2.40
N SER A 102 -6.15 0.64 2.73
CA SER A 102 -6.97 1.50 1.88
C SER A 102 -6.23 1.82 0.58
N VAL A 103 -6.83 1.43 -0.57
CA VAL A 103 -6.22 1.53 -1.90
C VAL A 103 -6.96 2.48 -2.84
N SER A 104 -7.91 3.27 -2.34
CA SER A 104 -8.59 4.31 -3.11
C SER A 104 -8.84 5.57 -2.29
N ARG A 105 -9.20 6.68 -2.98
CA ARG A 105 -9.58 7.96 -2.37
C ARG A 105 -10.72 8.57 -3.17
N LYS A 106 -11.63 9.28 -2.46
CA LYS A 106 -12.71 10.12 -3.04
C LYS A 106 -12.41 11.62 -2.97
N THR A 107 -11.53 12.02 -2.08
CA THR A 107 -11.26 13.43 -1.74
C THR A 107 -10.66 14.24 -2.87
N PHE A 108 -10.09 13.58 -3.87
CA PHE A 108 -9.55 14.23 -5.07
C PHE A 108 -9.94 13.49 -6.35
N SER A 109 -9.97 14.23 -7.46
CA SER A 109 -10.44 13.71 -8.75
C SER A 109 -9.29 13.36 -9.72
N TRP A 110 -8.08 13.84 -9.44
CA TRP A 110 -6.91 13.59 -10.28
C TRP A 110 -6.29 12.23 -9.91
N GLY A 111 -5.98 11.44 -10.92
CA GLY A 111 -5.35 10.13 -10.75
C GLY A 111 -6.00 9.04 -11.61
N VAL A 112 -5.52 7.81 -11.45
CA VAL A 112 -6.09 6.64 -12.13
C VAL A 112 -7.43 6.31 -11.53
N LYS A 113 -8.49 6.36 -12.35
CA LYS A 113 -9.84 6.01 -11.90
C LYS A 113 -9.96 4.52 -11.58
N VAL A 114 -10.69 4.22 -10.50
CA VAL A 114 -11.08 2.85 -10.15
C VAL A 114 -12.04 2.33 -11.21
N PRO A 115 -11.76 1.18 -11.84
CA PRO A 115 -12.59 0.67 -12.95
C PRO A 115 -14.04 0.37 -12.58
N SER A 116 -14.28 -0.08 -11.36
CA SER A 116 -15.61 -0.44 -10.85
C SER A 116 -16.39 0.74 -10.26
N ASP A 117 -15.73 1.87 -9.93
CA ASP A 117 -16.37 3.09 -9.43
C ASP A 117 -15.51 4.33 -9.73
N GLU A 118 -15.87 5.09 -10.75
CA GLU A 118 -15.14 6.28 -11.21
C GLU A 118 -15.14 7.46 -10.22
N ASN A 119 -15.95 7.40 -9.14
CA ASN A 119 -15.88 8.37 -8.05
C ASN A 119 -14.62 8.21 -7.19
N HIS A 120 -13.97 7.06 -7.30
CA HIS A 120 -12.71 6.78 -6.63
C HIS A 120 -11.52 6.91 -7.58
N VAL A 121 -10.40 7.36 -7.04
CA VAL A 121 -9.08 7.24 -7.68
C VAL A 121 -8.23 6.22 -6.92
N VAL A 122 -7.42 5.49 -7.68
CA VAL A 122 -6.47 4.53 -7.10
C VAL A 122 -5.45 5.26 -6.23
N TYR A 123 -5.22 4.74 -5.04
CA TYR A 123 -4.24 5.31 -4.11
C TYR A 123 -2.81 5.17 -4.65
N VAL A 124 -2.02 6.19 -4.39
CA VAL A 124 -0.70 6.41 -4.98
C VAL A 124 0.23 5.21 -4.95
N TRP A 125 0.25 4.42 -3.86
CA TRP A 125 1.19 3.31 -3.75
C TRP A 125 0.84 2.12 -4.64
N LEU A 126 -0.43 1.82 -4.85
CA LEU A 126 -0.82 0.79 -5.81
C LEU A 126 -0.48 1.23 -7.25
N ASP A 127 -0.69 2.52 -7.56
CA ASP A 127 -0.33 3.11 -8.86
C ASP A 127 1.20 3.13 -9.04
N ALA A 128 1.92 3.69 -8.06
CA ALA A 128 3.37 3.84 -8.12
C ALA A 128 4.11 2.50 -8.27
N LEU A 129 3.70 1.46 -7.53
CA LEU A 129 4.32 0.14 -7.63
C LEU A 129 3.99 -0.55 -8.97
N THR A 130 2.79 -0.34 -9.50
CA THR A 130 2.41 -0.85 -10.83
C THR A 130 3.29 -0.29 -11.95
N ASN A 131 3.99 0.83 -11.72
CA ASN A 131 4.93 1.39 -12.70
C ASN A 131 6.02 0.40 -13.12
N TYR A 132 6.48 -0.47 -12.23
CA TYR A 132 7.45 -1.52 -12.59
C TYR A 132 6.94 -2.45 -13.69
N LEU A 133 5.65 -2.73 -13.72
CA LEU A 133 5.01 -3.53 -14.77
C LEU A 133 4.67 -2.69 -16.01
N SER A 134 4.09 -1.51 -15.81
CA SER A 134 3.62 -0.67 -16.92
C SER A 134 4.76 -0.14 -17.78
N SER A 135 5.93 0.14 -17.20
CA SER A 135 7.14 0.50 -17.95
C SER A 135 7.61 -0.60 -18.91
N LEU A 136 7.30 -1.85 -18.60
CA LEU A 136 7.60 -3.03 -19.40
C LEU A 136 6.47 -3.41 -20.36
N LYS A 137 5.47 -2.53 -20.55
CA LYS A 137 4.32 -2.72 -21.42
C LYS A 137 3.29 -3.77 -20.97
N TYR A 138 3.35 -4.19 -19.68
CA TYR A 138 2.27 -5.01 -19.13
C TYR A 138 0.90 -4.29 -19.32
N PRO A 139 -0.19 -4.97 -19.73
CA PRO A 139 -0.40 -6.43 -19.69
C PRO A 139 0.01 -7.19 -20.96
N ASP A 140 0.74 -6.60 -21.89
CA ASP A 140 1.28 -7.35 -23.04
C ASP A 140 2.49 -8.19 -22.60
N GLU A 141 2.20 -9.39 -22.08
CA GLU A 141 3.24 -10.34 -21.65
C GLU A 141 4.07 -10.90 -22.82
N ASN A 142 3.65 -10.66 -24.06
CA ASN A 142 4.42 -11.02 -25.24
C ASN A 142 5.45 -9.97 -25.63
N ASN A 143 5.38 -8.78 -25.05
CA ASN A 143 6.34 -7.72 -25.29
C ASN A 143 7.76 -8.14 -24.85
N GLU A 144 8.75 -7.83 -25.68
CA GLU A 144 10.14 -8.17 -25.39
C GLU A 144 10.68 -7.51 -24.12
N LEU A 145 10.25 -6.29 -23.78
CA LEU A 145 10.64 -5.65 -22.53
C LEU A 145 10.15 -6.43 -21.33
N TYR A 146 8.88 -6.90 -21.37
CA TYR A 146 8.34 -7.70 -20.28
C TYR A 146 9.08 -9.03 -20.15
N LYS A 147 9.26 -9.77 -21.25
CA LYS A 147 9.96 -11.07 -21.24
C LYS A 147 11.41 -10.99 -20.78
N ASN A 148 12.10 -9.90 -21.11
CA ASN A 148 13.53 -9.77 -20.81
C ASN A 148 13.81 -9.17 -19.42
N PHE A 149 12.89 -8.35 -18.88
CA PHE A 149 13.14 -7.56 -17.67
C PHE A 149 12.18 -7.86 -16.51
N TRP A 150 11.19 -8.75 -16.72
CA TRP A 150 10.33 -9.19 -15.63
C TRP A 150 10.41 -10.70 -15.42
N PRO A 151 10.49 -11.18 -14.16
CA PRO A 151 10.63 -10.40 -12.93
C PRO A 151 11.99 -9.69 -12.82
N ALA A 152 12.05 -8.59 -12.08
CA ALA A 152 13.30 -7.88 -11.83
C ALA A 152 14.23 -8.73 -10.94
N ASP A 153 15.53 -8.77 -11.30
CA ASP A 153 16.54 -9.48 -10.50
C ASP A 153 16.81 -8.76 -9.16
N LEU A 154 16.69 -7.42 -9.15
CA LEU A 154 17.00 -6.60 -8.00
C LEU A 154 16.24 -5.26 -8.03
N HIS A 155 15.67 -4.87 -6.89
CA HIS A 155 15.19 -3.53 -6.62
C HIS A 155 16.12 -2.83 -5.61
N ILE A 156 16.70 -1.69 -6.00
CA ILE A 156 17.49 -0.83 -5.09
C ILE A 156 16.60 0.34 -4.68
N ILE A 157 16.26 0.41 -3.39
CA ILE A 157 15.28 1.36 -2.88
C ILE A 157 15.78 2.07 -1.61
N GLY A 158 15.22 3.24 -1.31
CA GLY A 158 15.42 3.91 -0.04
C GLY A 158 14.75 3.17 1.13
N LYS A 159 15.31 3.29 2.33
CA LYS A 159 14.77 2.63 3.53
C LYS A 159 13.32 3.05 3.83
N ASP A 160 12.97 4.28 3.49
CA ASP A 160 11.67 4.88 3.82
C ASP A 160 10.51 4.24 3.03
N ILE A 161 10.84 3.63 1.88
CA ILE A 161 9.88 2.93 1.03
C ILE A 161 10.03 1.40 1.08
N LEU A 162 10.79 0.89 2.05
CA LEU A 162 11.04 -0.54 2.19
C LEU A 162 9.77 -1.36 2.34
N ARG A 163 8.83 -0.91 3.20
CA ARG A 163 7.57 -1.63 3.46
C ARG A 163 6.71 -1.76 2.22
N PHE A 164 6.67 -0.72 1.39
CA PHE A 164 5.90 -0.75 0.14
C PHE A 164 6.43 -1.81 -0.84
N HIS A 165 7.75 -1.99 -0.92
CA HIS A 165 8.39 -2.93 -1.84
C HIS A 165 8.51 -4.35 -1.28
N ALA A 166 8.67 -4.48 0.03
CA ALA A 166 8.88 -5.77 0.64
C ALA A 166 7.59 -6.43 1.13
N ILE A 167 6.52 -5.66 1.42
CA ILE A 167 5.25 -6.16 1.95
C ILE A 167 4.13 -5.98 0.93
N TYR A 168 3.85 -4.74 0.50
CA TYR A 168 2.67 -4.46 -0.34
C TYR A 168 2.85 -5.00 -1.75
N TRP A 169 4.01 -4.73 -2.36
CA TRP A 169 4.27 -5.16 -3.73
C TRP A 169 4.23 -6.69 -3.92
N PRO A 170 4.84 -7.52 -3.05
CA PRO A 170 4.69 -8.97 -3.14
C PRO A 170 3.27 -9.49 -2.86
N ALA A 171 2.45 -8.72 -2.16
CA ALA A 171 1.08 -9.10 -1.84
C ALA A 171 0.09 -8.75 -2.98
N PHE A 172 0.36 -7.68 -3.76
CA PHE A 172 -0.40 -7.30 -4.94
C PHE A 172 -0.18 -8.26 -6.10
#